data_6b76379a5bfba863f75efa8f705fb39e
#
_entry.id   6b76379a5bfba863f75efa8f705fb39e
#
_cell.length_a   1.000
_cell.length_b   1.000
_cell.length_c   1.000
_cell.angle_alpha   90.00
_cell.angle_beta   90.00
_cell.angle_gamma   90.00
#
_symmetry.space_group_name_H-M   'P 1'
#
loop_
_entity.id
_entity.type
_entity.pdbx_description
1 polymer ?
#
loop_
_entity_poly.entity_id
_entity_poly.type
_entity_poly.pdbx_seq_one_letter_code
_entity_poly.pdbx_strand_id
1 'polypeptide(L)' 'MLPRVLTIAGTDPTGGAGLQADIKSINEAGGFPLSVTTALVAQNTCGVREVHTPPVEFLRAQLDLSLIHI' A
#
# COMPACT_ATOMS: atom_id res chain seq x y z
N MET A 1 -14.54 -13.27 12.36
CA MET A 1 -14.25 -12.29 11.29
C MET A 1 -12.87 -11.72 11.49
N LEU A 2 -12.08 -11.64 10.43
CA LEU A 2 -10.75 -11.04 10.50
C LEU A 2 -10.86 -9.50 10.63
N PRO A 3 -10.05 -8.88 11.49
CA PRO A 3 -10.00 -7.43 11.53
C PRO A 3 -9.49 -6.88 10.21
N ARG A 4 -10.11 -5.82 9.73
CA ARG A 4 -9.73 -5.15 8.49
C ARG A 4 -8.77 -4.02 8.81
N VAL A 5 -7.58 -4.07 8.20
CA VAL A 5 -6.51 -3.11 8.47
C VAL A 5 -6.12 -2.44 7.17
N LEU A 6 -6.16 -1.11 7.14
CA LEU A 6 -5.80 -0.32 5.97
C LEU A 6 -4.35 0.13 6.08
N THR A 7 -3.56 -0.12 5.04
CA THR A 7 -2.23 0.49 4.89
C THR A 7 -2.29 1.58 3.83
N ILE A 8 -1.66 2.70 4.12
CA ILE A 8 -1.55 3.85 3.20
C ILE A 8 -0.07 4.08 2.98
N ALA A 9 0.45 3.67 1.84
CA ALA A 9 1.89 3.68 1.61
C ALA A 9 2.23 3.67 0.12
N GLY A 10 3.50 3.90 -0.18
CA GLY A 10 4.04 3.71 -1.51
C GLY A 10 4.36 2.26 -1.77
N THR A 11 4.57 1.91 -3.04
CA THR A 11 4.93 0.55 -3.42
C THR A 11 6.43 0.31 -3.24
N ASP A 12 6.78 -0.94 -2.98
CA ASP A 12 8.17 -1.41 -3.02
C ASP A 12 8.19 -2.71 -3.84
N PRO A 13 8.69 -2.66 -5.09
CA PRO A 13 8.73 -3.85 -5.93
C PRO A 13 9.51 -5.02 -5.34
N THR A 14 10.43 -4.76 -4.41
CA THR A 14 11.20 -5.82 -3.76
C THR A 14 10.43 -6.49 -2.63
N GLY A 15 9.35 -5.87 -2.16
CA GLY A 15 8.53 -6.41 -1.06
C GLY A 15 9.14 -6.26 0.32
N GLY A 16 10.27 -5.57 0.46
CA GLY A 16 10.96 -5.40 1.74
C GLY A 16 10.47 -4.24 2.58
N ALA A 17 9.70 -3.32 1.98
CA ALA A 17 9.17 -2.15 2.66
C ALA A 17 7.85 -1.75 2.02
N GLY A 18 7.29 -0.62 2.42
CA GLY A 18 6.11 -0.03 1.82
C GLY A 18 4.87 -0.91 1.88
N LEU A 19 4.02 -0.72 0.88
CA LEU A 19 2.71 -1.36 0.80
C LEU A 19 2.77 -2.88 0.87
N GLN A 20 3.66 -3.49 0.11
CA GLN A 20 3.77 -4.95 0.03
C GLN A 20 4.22 -5.56 1.35
N ALA A 21 5.16 -4.92 2.05
CA ALA A 21 5.61 -5.38 3.36
C ALA A 21 4.47 -5.28 4.38
N ASP A 22 3.70 -4.20 4.35
CA ASP A 22 2.57 -4.00 5.25
C ASP A 22 1.50 -5.07 5.04
N ILE A 23 1.18 -5.38 3.77
CA ILE A 23 0.20 -6.43 3.44
C ILE A 23 0.64 -7.77 4.02
N LYS A 24 1.91 -8.12 3.86
CA LYS A 24 2.46 -9.36 4.41
C LYS A 24 2.34 -9.40 5.93
N SER A 25 2.70 -8.32 6.59
CA SER A 25 2.67 -8.23 8.05
C SER A 25 1.25 -8.32 8.59
N ILE A 26 0.31 -7.62 7.96
CA ILE A 26 -1.10 -7.66 8.36
C ILE A 26 -1.66 -9.08 8.20
N ASN A 27 -1.33 -9.72 7.09
CA ASN A 27 -1.81 -11.07 6.81
C ASN A 27 -1.24 -12.08 7.82
N GLU A 28 0.05 -11.98 8.18
CA GLU A 28 0.67 -12.83 9.18
C GLU A 28 0.08 -12.63 10.56
N ALA A 29 -0.31 -11.41 10.89
CA ALA A 29 -0.91 -11.08 12.18
C ALA A 29 -2.39 -11.50 12.28
N GLY A 30 -2.95 -12.06 11.21
CA GLY A 30 -4.34 -12.53 11.21
C GLY A 30 -5.36 -11.48 10.80
N GLY A 31 -4.91 -10.38 10.19
CA GLY A 31 -5.79 -9.33 9.69
C GLY A 31 -6.15 -9.53 8.22
N PHE A 32 -7.14 -8.78 7.77
CA PHE A 32 -7.50 -8.70 6.35
C PHE A 32 -6.94 -7.38 5.81
N PRO A 33 -5.91 -7.41 4.95
CA PRO A 33 -5.27 -6.18 4.49
C PRO A 33 -6.08 -5.48 3.41
N LEU A 34 -6.20 -4.16 3.56
CA LEU A 34 -6.69 -3.26 2.53
C LEU A 34 -5.57 -2.26 2.26
N SER A 35 -5.49 -1.73 1.04
CA SER A 35 -4.36 -0.87 0.69
C SER A 35 -4.78 0.35 -0.10
N VAL A 36 -4.09 1.46 0.18
CA VAL A 36 -4.18 2.70 -0.58
C VAL A 36 -2.76 3.06 -1.01
N THR A 37 -2.54 3.22 -2.31
CA THR A 37 -1.23 3.49 -2.86
C THR A 37 -0.99 4.98 -2.99
N THR A 38 0.07 5.48 -2.33
CA THR A 38 0.43 6.91 -2.38
C THR A 38 1.42 7.24 -3.49
N ALA A 39 2.27 6.29 -3.84
CA ALA A 39 3.26 6.46 -4.89
C ALA A 39 3.63 5.10 -5.47
N LEU A 40 3.99 5.11 -6.75
CA LEU A 40 4.51 3.94 -7.44
C LEU A 40 6.02 4.12 -7.60
N VAL A 41 6.79 3.13 -7.20
CA VAL A 41 8.25 3.24 -7.17
C VAL A 41 8.87 2.17 -8.07
N ALA A 42 9.72 2.61 -8.99
CA ALA A 42 10.53 1.73 -9.82
C ALA A 42 11.88 1.58 -9.15
N GLN A 43 12.10 0.45 -8.49
CA GLN A 43 13.34 0.19 -7.76
C GLN A 43 13.67 -1.30 -7.74
N ASN A 44 14.93 -1.57 -7.38
CA ASN A 44 15.40 -2.91 -7.09
C ASN A 44 16.33 -2.83 -5.88
N THR A 45 17.03 -3.91 -5.56
CA THR A 45 17.93 -3.93 -4.39
C THR A 45 19.11 -2.98 -4.52
N CYS A 46 19.38 -2.45 -5.73
CA CYS A 46 20.48 -1.51 -5.98
C CYS A 46 20.08 -0.05 -5.82
N GLY A 47 18.79 0.25 -5.79
CA GLY A 47 18.32 1.61 -5.56
C GLY A 47 17.01 1.96 -6.24
N VAL A 48 16.56 3.18 -5.99
CA VAL A 48 15.34 3.74 -6.58
C VAL A 48 15.71 4.44 -7.88
N ARG A 49 15.01 4.09 -8.96
CA ARG A 49 15.24 4.71 -10.27
C ARG A 49 14.24 5.79 -10.60
N GLU A 50 12.98 5.59 -10.22
CA GLU A 50 11.90 6.47 -10.60
C GLU A 50 10.75 6.37 -9.62
N VAL A 51 10.08 7.48 -9.35
CA VAL A 51 8.91 7.53 -8.48
C VAL A 51 7.78 8.23 -9.23
N HIS A 52 6.63 7.59 -9.31
CA HIS A 52 5.42 8.19 -9.87
C HIS A 52 4.43 8.46 -8.73
N THR A 53 4.04 9.72 -8.58
CA THR A 53 3.07 10.11 -7.57
C THR A 53 1.74 10.40 -8.27
N PRO A 54 0.70 9.59 -8.03
CA PRO A 54 -0.63 9.87 -8.60
C PRO A 54 -1.20 11.19 -8.09
N PRO A 55 -2.13 11.82 -8.83
CA PRO A 55 -2.80 13.03 -8.37
C PRO A 55 -3.51 12.82 -7.03
N VAL A 56 -3.63 13.90 -6.24
CA VAL A 56 -4.28 13.86 -4.93
C VAL A 56 -5.72 13.36 -5.04
N GLU A 57 -6.41 13.70 -6.10
CA GLU A 57 -7.78 13.24 -6.33
C GLU A 57 -7.87 11.73 -6.43
N PHE A 58 -6.86 11.10 -7.00
CA PHE A 58 -6.82 9.64 -7.10
C PHE A 58 -6.59 8.99 -5.74
N LEU A 59 -5.72 9.58 -4.93
CA LEU A 59 -5.52 9.12 -3.55
C LEU A 59 -6.81 9.20 -2.76
N ARG A 60 -7.53 10.30 -2.91
CA ARG A 60 -8.83 10.51 -2.24
C ARG A 60 -9.85 9.47 -2.69
N ALA A 61 -9.90 9.17 -3.99
CA ALA A 61 -10.79 8.15 -4.52
C ALA A 61 -10.49 6.77 -3.92
N GLN A 62 -9.22 6.42 -3.78
CA GLN A 62 -8.83 5.16 -3.15
C GLN A 62 -9.29 5.09 -1.69
N LEU A 63 -9.10 6.18 -0.96
CA LEU A 63 -9.53 6.25 0.45
C LEU A 63 -11.04 6.11 0.57
N ASP A 64 -11.80 6.82 -0.25
CA ASP A 64 -13.26 6.77 -0.21
C ASP A 64 -13.79 5.35 -0.42
N LEU A 65 -13.22 4.64 -1.40
CA LEU A 65 -13.63 3.28 -1.68
C LEU A 65 -13.18 2.29 -0.61
N SER A 66 -12.00 2.49 -0.03
CA SER A 66 -11.48 1.61 1.02
C SER A 66 -12.25 1.74 2.32
N LEU A 67 -12.67 2.95 2.68
CA LEU A 67 -13.37 3.20 3.94
C LEU A 67 -14.74 2.53 4.00
N ILE A 68 -15.31 2.15 2.86
CA ILE A 68 -16.56 1.38 2.82
C ILE A 68 -16.39 0.02 3.50
N HIS A 69 -15.18 -0.52 3.50
CA HIS A 69 -14.88 -1.85 4.03
C HIS A 69 -14.37 -1.84 5.48
N ILE A 70 -14.17 -0.70 6.05
CA ILE A 70 -13.71 -0.55 7.43
C ILE A 70 -14.84 -0.06 8.37
#